data_24269ea74391ee72be22bea3b735d6b8
#
_entry.id   24269ea74391ee72be22bea3b735d6b8
#
_cell.length_a   1.000
_cell.length_b   1.000
_cell.length_c   1.000
_cell.angle_alpha   90.00
_cell.angle_beta   90.00
_cell.angle_gamma   90.00
#
_symmetry.space_group_name_H-M   'P 1'
#
loop_
_entity.id
_entity.type
_entity.pdbx_description
1 polymer ?
#
loop_
_entity_poly.entity_id
_entity_poly.type
_entity_poly.pdbx_seq_one_letter_code
_entity_poly.pdbx_strand_id
1 'polypeptide(L)'
;MEHNFHDEANNVQNLGGKEAIAKLKELAEAARICMFTTYTTEAPMPSRPMALQAVDQNGKMYFFSATDSDKNKEIMANPQVQLFFVNTGSSEYLNVFGAVKISNDRAKIKESWSMWAKAWFQDGPEDEKLSLLIVTPKKCEYWGTKHNKMVQLLKIAASIVIGKTMDDSIEGELNI
;
A
#
# COMPACT_ATOMS: atom_id res chain seq x y z
N MET A 1 11.25 1.74 38.16
CA MET A 1 11.99 1.43 36.91
C MET A 1 11.34 2.28 35.82
N GLU A 2 11.91 3.44 35.54
CA GLU A 2 11.45 4.28 34.46
C GLU A 2 11.87 3.64 33.12
N HIS A 3 10.89 3.20 32.33
CA HIS A 3 11.13 2.88 30.94
C HIS A 3 11.36 4.20 30.20
N ASN A 4 12.61 4.56 29.96
CA ASN A 4 12.96 5.58 28.98
C ASN A 4 12.57 5.06 27.59
N PHE A 5 11.44 5.53 27.08
CA PHE A 5 11.12 5.47 25.67
C PHE A 5 12.11 6.41 24.97
N HIS A 6 13.11 5.82 24.32
CA HIS A 6 14.17 6.56 23.64
C HIS A 6 13.65 7.21 22.36
N ASP A 7 13.92 8.50 22.24
CA ASP A 7 14.01 9.33 21.01
C ASP A 7 13.08 8.94 19.85
N GLU A 8 11.77 8.89 20.08
CA GLU A 8 10.76 8.79 19.01
C GLU A 8 10.89 9.92 17.99
N ALA A 9 11.38 11.09 18.39
CA ALA A 9 11.52 12.26 17.53
C ALA A 9 12.51 12.06 16.35
N ASN A 10 13.50 11.19 16.47
CA ASN A 10 14.47 10.90 15.41
C ASN A 10 14.01 9.82 14.42
N ASN A 11 12.91 9.14 14.70
CA ASN A 11 12.39 8.03 13.90
C ASN A 11 11.20 8.43 13.03
N VAL A 12 10.64 9.63 13.24
CA VAL A 12 9.50 10.14 12.47
C VAL A 12 9.99 10.98 11.29
N GLN A 13 9.65 10.57 10.08
CA GLN A 13 9.92 11.31 8.86
C GLN A 13 8.64 11.49 8.03
N ASN A 14 8.00 12.64 8.18
CA ASN A 14 6.85 13.02 7.38
C ASN A 14 7.31 13.58 6.03
N LEU A 15 6.71 13.11 4.96
CA LEU A 15 7.01 13.55 3.59
C LEU A 15 5.80 14.25 2.98
N GLY A 16 6.03 15.17 2.05
CA GLY A 16 4.97 15.92 1.37
C GLY A 16 5.17 16.03 -0.14
N GLY A 17 4.08 16.22 -0.86
CA GLY A 17 4.07 16.48 -2.29
C GLY A 17 4.79 15.39 -3.10
N LYS A 18 5.73 15.77 -3.96
CA LYS A 18 6.41 14.84 -4.86
C LYS A 18 7.22 13.75 -4.13
N GLU A 19 7.81 14.08 -2.99
CA GLU A 19 8.58 13.11 -2.19
C GLU A 19 7.65 12.06 -1.57
N ALA A 20 6.50 12.48 -1.05
CA ALA A 20 5.48 11.58 -0.52
C ALA A 20 4.95 10.63 -1.61
N ILE A 21 4.67 11.14 -2.82
CA ILE A 21 4.24 10.33 -3.97
C ILE A 21 5.32 9.33 -4.37
N ALA A 22 6.58 9.76 -4.43
CA ALA A 22 7.69 8.88 -4.77
C ALA A 22 7.84 7.74 -3.75
N LYS A 23 7.74 8.05 -2.45
CA LYS A 23 7.81 7.04 -1.38
C LYS A 23 6.61 6.10 -1.38
N LEU A 24 5.40 6.63 -1.57
CA LEU A 24 4.19 5.81 -1.76
C LEU A 24 4.38 4.80 -2.89
N LYS A 25 4.83 5.28 -4.04
CA LYS A 25 5.06 4.45 -5.23
C LYS A 25 6.10 3.38 -4.97
N GLU A 26 7.26 3.75 -4.41
CA GLU A 26 8.33 2.83 -4.04
C GLU A 26 7.81 1.68 -3.17
N LEU A 27 7.14 2.00 -2.05
CA LEU A 27 6.67 1.01 -1.09
C LEU A 27 5.57 0.11 -1.67
N ALA A 28 4.60 0.70 -2.36
CA ALA A 28 3.48 -0.03 -2.95
C ALA A 28 3.94 -0.96 -4.08
N GLU A 29 4.83 -0.50 -4.97
CA GLU A 29 5.36 -1.31 -6.06
C GLU A 29 6.30 -2.41 -5.57
N ALA A 30 7.08 -2.17 -4.51
CA ALA A 30 7.94 -3.19 -3.90
C ALA A 30 7.11 -4.33 -3.27
N ALA A 31 6.02 -4.01 -2.59
CA ALA A 31 5.13 -5.01 -2.00
C ALA A 31 4.22 -5.69 -3.05
N ARG A 32 3.76 -4.96 -4.08
CA ARG A 32 2.90 -5.38 -5.20
C ARG A 32 1.51 -5.87 -4.83
N ILE A 33 1.33 -6.53 -3.71
CA ILE A 33 0.06 -7.06 -3.23
C ILE A 33 -0.31 -6.36 -1.94
N CYS A 34 -1.55 -5.91 -1.82
CA CYS A 34 -2.10 -5.39 -0.58
C CYS A 34 -3.31 -6.22 -0.12
N MET A 35 -3.60 -6.15 1.17
CA MET A 35 -4.94 -6.45 1.67
C MET A 35 -5.81 -5.23 1.39
N PHE A 36 -6.77 -5.41 0.49
CA PHE A 36 -7.71 -4.38 0.05
C PHE A 36 -9.01 -4.53 0.84
N THR A 37 -9.28 -3.60 1.75
CA THR A 37 -10.43 -3.59 2.64
C THR A 37 -11.45 -2.57 2.14
N THR A 38 -12.68 -3.01 1.95
CA THR A 38 -13.84 -2.17 1.66
C THR A 38 -14.63 -1.90 2.93
N TYR A 39 -15.26 -0.73 3.02
CA TYR A 39 -16.08 -0.38 4.17
C TYR A 39 -17.54 -0.78 3.94
N THR A 40 -18.07 -1.55 4.87
CA THR A 40 -19.48 -1.95 4.92
C THR A 40 -20.12 -1.43 6.21
N THR A 41 -21.45 -1.46 6.30
CA THR A 41 -22.17 -1.02 7.51
C THR A 41 -22.03 -1.99 8.67
N GLU A 42 -21.66 -3.24 8.39
CA GLU A 42 -21.57 -4.32 9.37
C GLU A 42 -20.15 -4.91 9.39
N ALA A 43 -19.70 -5.30 10.57
CA ALA A 43 -18.47 -6.05 10.75
C ALA A 43 -18.70 -7.56 10.48
N PRO A 44 -17.67 -8.30 10.04
CA PRO A 44 -16.31 -7.85 9.76
C PRO A 44 -16.19 -7.10 8.43
N MET A 45 -15.26 -6.14 8.35
CA MET A 45 -14.96 -5.44 7.10
C MET A 45 -14.38 -6.42 6.07
N PRO A 46 -14.97 -6.55 4.87
CA PRO A 46 -14.46 -7.43 3.83
C PRO A 46 -13.06 -7.03 3.38
N SER A 47 -12.13 -7.97 3.39
CA SER A 47 -10.74 -7.75 3.01
C SER A 47 -10.23 -8.87 2.12
N ARG A 48 -9.48 -8.54 1.07
CA ARG A 48 -8.96 -9.54 0.09
C ARG A 48 -7.62 -9.10 -0.49
N PRO A 49 -6.73 -10.04 -0.86
CA PRO A 49 -5.50 -9.70 -1.55
C PRO A 49 -5.81 -9.14 -2.95
N MET A 50 -5.15 -8.03 -3.30
CA MET A 50 -5.25 -7.38 -4.59
C MET A 50 -3.88 -7.00 -5.11
N ALA A 51 -3.62 -7.30 -6.38
CA ALA A 51 -2.38 -6.93 -7.05
C ALA A 51 -2.46 -5.50 -7.59
N LEU A 52 -1.54 -4.65 -7.15
CA LEU A 52 -1.32 -3.31 -7.68
C LEU A 52 -0.83 -3.42 -9.13
N GLN A 53 -1.43 -2.65 -10.03
CA GLN A 53 -1.01 -2.57 -11.42
C GLN A 53 -0.03 -1.42 -11.66
N ALA A 54 -0.34 -0.24 -11.11
CA ALA A 54 0.50 0.95 -11.23
C ALA A 54 0.19 1.97 -10.13
N VAL A 55 1.14 2.89 -9.91
CA VAL A 55 0.93 4.17 -9.22
C VAL A 55 1.29 5.29 -10.20
N ASP A 56 0.38 6.23 -10.44
CA ASP A 56 0.63 7.33 -11.35
C ASP A 56 1.43 8.48 -10.68
N GLN A 57 1.76 9.51 -11.48
CA GLN A 57 2.52 10.68 -11.03
C GLN A 57 1.78 11.56 -9.99
N ASN A 58 0.48 11.32 -9.77
CA ASN A 58 -0.35 12.00 -8.78
C ASN A 58 -0.64 11.10 -7.57
N GLY A 59 0.03 9.95 -7.45
CA GLY A 59 -0.16 8.98 -6.37
C GLY A 59 -1.41 8.12 -6.49
N LYS A 60 -2.18 8.20 -7.57
CA LYS A 60 -3.34 7.32 -7.77
C LYS A 60 -2.89 5.91 -8.02
N MET A 61 -3.58 4.96 -7.40
CA MET A 61 -3.24 3.54 -7.43
C MET A 61 -4.29 2.78 -8.24
N TYR A 62 -3.84 1.86 -9.09
CA TYR A 62 -4.68 1.17 -10.07
C TYR A 62 -4.75 -0.33 -9.77
N PHE A 63 -5.97 -0.88 -9.76
CA PHE A 63 -6.23 -2.31 -9.54
C PHE A 63 -7.28 -2.81 -10.52
N PHE A 64 -7.18 -4.08 -10.92
CA PHE A 64 -8.21 -4.72 -11.72
C PHE A 64 -9.24 -5.44 -10.86
N SER A 65 -10.49 -5.43 -11.33
CA SER A 65 -11.61 -6.08 -10.68
C SER A 65 -12.63 -6.58 -11.69
N ALA A 66 -13.30 -7.69 -11.41
CA ALA A 66 -14.45 -8.09 -12.19
C ALA A 66 -15.63 -7.13 -11.92
N THR A 67 -16.33 -6.73 -12.98
CA THR A 67 -17.42 -5.75 -12.92
C THR A 67 -18.58 -6.19 -12.02
N ASP A 68 -18.83 -7.51 -11.95
CA ASP A 68 -19.90 -8.14 -11.17
C ASP A 68 -19.47 -8.57 -9.75
N SER A 69 -18.23 -8.27 -9.34
CA SER A 69 -17.71 -8.68 -8.04
C SER A 69 -18.41 -7.99 -6.88
N ASP A 70 -18.52 -8.67 -5.74
CA ASP A 70 -19.09 -8.10 -4.51
C ASP A 70 -18.30 -6.86 -4.06
N LYS A 71 -17.00 -6.87 -4.23
CA LYS A 71 -16.13 -5.71 -4.00
C LYS A 71 -16.58 -4.46 -4.77
N ASN A 72 -16.97 -4.62 -6.05
CA ASN A 72 -17.47 -3.49 -6.83
C ASN A 72 -18.83 -2.99 -6.28
N LYS A 73 -19.71 -3.88 -5.83
CA LYS A 73 -20.99 -3.51 -5.17
C LYS A 73 -20.72 -2.77 -3.85
N GLU A 74 -19.78 -3.26 -3.04
CA GLU A 74 -19.35 -2.63 -1.79
C GLU A 74 -18.82 -1.20 -2.04
N ILE A 75 -17.96 -1.03 -3.04
CA ILE A 75 -17.39 0.27 -3.44
C ILE A 75 -18.47 1.23 -3.95
N MET A 76 -19.47 0.74 -4.69
CA MET A 76 -20.59 1.56 -5.14
C MET A 76 -21.43 2.06 -3.97
N ALA A 77 -21.59 1.26 -2.92
CA ALA A 77 -22.30 1.65 -1.71
C ALA A 77 -21.47 2.61 -0.83
N ASN A 78 -20.17 2.34 -0.69
CA ASN A 78 -19.23 3.19 0.06
C ASN A 78 -17.86 3.17 -0.63
N PRO A 79 -17.43 4.30 -1.25
CA PRO A 79 -16.19 4.35 -2.00
C PRO A 79 -14.92 4.39 -1.13
N GLN A 80 -15.03 4.40 0.19
CA GLN A 80 -13.87 4.39 1.07
C GLN A 80 -13.20 3.02 1.12
N VAL A 81 -11.88 3.02 1.16
CA VAL A 81 -11.07 1.80 1.25
C VAL A 81 -9.86 2.00 2.12
N GLN A 82 -9.38 0.88 2.67
CA GLN A 82 -8.12 0.79 3.40
C GLN A 82 -7.24 -0.26 2.72
N LEU A 83 -6.00 0.11 2.41
CA LEU A 83 -5.02 -0.77 1.77
C LEU A 83 -3.84 -0.99 2.71
N PHE A 84 -3.47 -2.25 2.94
CA PHE A 84 -2.30 -2.60 3.73
C PHE A 84 -1.30 -3.33 2.85
N PHE A 85 -0.19 -2.68 2.55
CA PHE A 85 0.95 -3.27 1.85
C PHE A 85 1.99 -3.73 2.85
N VAL A 86 2.52 -4.93 2.65
CA VAL A 86 3.50 -5.54 3.54
C VAL A 86 4.62 -6.14 2.70
N ASN A 87 5.83 -5.63 2.88
CA ASN A 87 7.04 -6.20 2.31
C ASN A 87 7.93 -6.74 3.44
N THR A 88 7.75 -8.01 3.79
CA THR A 88 8.55 -8.67 4.82
C THR A 88 10.02 -8.84 4.42
N GLY A 89 10.30 -8.77 3.11
CA GLY A 89 11.66 -8.84 2.56
C GLY A 89 12.53 -7.67 3.00
N SER A 90 11.98 -6.45 3.07
CA SER A 90 12.66 -5.22 3.47
C SER A 90 12.18 -4.69 4.83
N SER A 91 11.22 -5.36 5.48
CA SER A 91 10.57 -4.88 6.72
C SER A 91 9.89 -3.51 6.51
N GLU A 92 9.21 -3.36 5.39
CA GLU A 92 8.50 -2.15 5.02
C GLU A 92 7.00 -2.39 4.99
N TYR A 93 6.26 -1.41 5.49
CA TYR A 93 4.80 -1.45 5.58
C TYR A 93 4.24 -0.12 5.11
N LEU A 94 3.10 -0.17 4.43
CA LEU A 94 2.40 1.02 3.98
C LEU A 94 0.91 0.84 4.20
N ASN A 95 0.31 1.80 4.89
CA ASN A 95 -1.11 1.90 5.13
C ASN A 95 -1.68 3.07 4.32
N VAL A 96 -2.69 2.82 3.49
CA VAL A 96 -3.32 3.84 2.64
C VAL A 96 -4.81 3.84 2.88
N PHE A 97 -5.33 4.94 3.43
CA PHE A 97 -6.75 5.23 3.41
C PHE A 97 -7.07 6.12 2.22
N GLY A 98 -8.13 5.80 1.48
CA GLY A 98 -8.49 6.55 0.29
C GLY A 98 -9.92 6.32 -0.19
N ALA A 99 -10.21 6.86 -1.37
CA ALA A 99 -11.49 6.67 -2.05
C ALA A 99 -11.27 6.05 -3.44
N VAL A 100 -12.18 5.15 -3.83
CA VAL A 100 -12.12 4.43 -5.11
C VAL A 100 -13.14 4.99 -6.08
N LYS A 101 -12.70 5.13 -7.34
CA LYS A 101 -13.58 5.27 -8.50
C LYS A 101 -13.49 4.02 -9.37
N ILE A 102 -14.60 3.39 -9.68
CA ILE A 102 -14.70 2.31 -10.67
C ILE A 102 -14.72 2.93 -12.07
N SER A 103 -13.91 2.42 -12.97
CA SER A 103 -13.81 2.89 -14.35
C SER A 103 -13.86 1.72 -15.34
N ASN A 104 -14.62 1.88 -16.40
CA ASN A 104 -14.68 0.95 -17.55
C ASN A 104 -13.97 1.55 -18.78
N ASP A 105 -13.16 2.59 -18.60
CA ASP A 105 -12.38 3.25 -19.63
C ASP A 105 -11.34 2.28 -20.22
N ARG A 106 -11.59 1.79 -21.42
CA ARG A 106 -10.74 0.80 -22.10
C ARG A 106 -9.34 1.31 -22.38
N ALA A 107 -9.17 2.59 -22.65
CA ALA A 107 -7.84 3.18 -22.88
C ALA A 107 -7.00 3.10 -21.60
N LYS A 108 -7.57 3.46 -20.45
CA LYS A 108 -6.90 3.35 -19.13
C LYS A 108 -6.63 1.90 -18.73
N ILE A 109 -7.57 1.00 -19.01
CA ILE A 109 -7.40 -0.43 -18.75
C ILE A 109 -6.20 -0.95 -19.55
N LYS A 110 -6.10 -0.62 -20.84
CA LYS A 110 -4.96 -0.99 -21.69
C LYS A 110 -3.63 -0.42 -21.21
N GLU A 111 -3.62 0.85 -20.84
CA GLU A 111 -2.43 1.53 -20.31
C GLU A 111 -1.94 0.89 -18.99
N SER A 112 -2.88 0.48 -18.12
CA SER A 112 -2.57 -0.17 -16.83
C SER A 112 -2.36 -1.67 -16.95
N TRP A 113 -2.50 -2.26 -18.15
CA TRP A 113 -2.43 -3.71 -18.35
C TRP A 113 -1.04 -4.24 -18.08
N SER A 114 -0.95 -5.24 -17.24
CA SER A 114 0.28 -5.98 -16.96
C SER A 114 0.14 -7.45 -17.34
N MET A 115 1.28 -8.11 -17.60
CA MET A 115 1.27 -9.56 -17.89
C MET A 115 0.72 -10.38 -16.71
N TRP A 116 0.83 -9.88 -15.48
CA TRP A 116 0.28 -10.52 -14.29
C TRP A 116 -1.25 -10.53 -14.25
N ALA A 117 -1.90 -9.52 -14.85
CA ALA A 117 -3.36 -9.45 -14.95
C ALA A 117 -3.93 -10.60 -15.77
N LYS A 118 -3.18 -11.13 -16.73
CA LYS A 118 -3.57 -12.26 -17.59
C LYS A 118 -3.88 -13.54 -16.80
N ALA A 119 -3.34 -13.69 -15.59
CA ALA A 119 -3.64 -14.85 -14.74
C ALA A 119 -5.11 -14.90 -14.29
N TRP A 120 -5.76 -13.72 -14.20
CA TRP A 120 -7.18 -13.61 -13.77
C TRP A 120 -8.13 -13.22 -14.89
N PHE A 121 -7.64 -12.55 -15.93
CA PHE A 121 -8.43 -12.04 -17.06
C PHE A 121 -7.84 -12.56 -18.37
N GLN A 122 -8.24 -13.78 -18.74
CA GLN A 122 -7.66 -14.52 -19.89
C GLN A 122 -7.96 -13.86 -21.22
N ASP A 123 -9.10 -13.15 -21.34
CA ASP A 123 -9.52 -12.44 -22.56
C ASP A 123 -8.78 -11.09 -22.74
N GLY A 124 -7.86 -10.80 -21.81
CA GLY A 124 -6.99 -9.63 -21.91
C GLY A 124 -7.67 -8.31 -21.54
N PRO A 125 -7.09 -7.16 -21.96
CA PRO A 125 -7.61 -5.84 -21.61
C PRO A 125 -8.94 -5.48 -22.29
N GLU A 126 -9.39 -6.30 -23.25
CA GLU A 126 -10.70 -6.13 -23.91
C GLU A 126 -11.83 -6.88 -23.20
N ASP A 127 -11.54 -7.67 -22.17
CA ASP A 127 -12.54 -8.40 -21.40
C ASP A 127 -13.62 -7.44 -20.88
N GLU A 128 -14.87 -7.66 -21.31
CA GLU A 128 -16.02 -6.82 -20.92
C GLU A 128 -16.30 -6.88 -19.42
N LYS A 129 -15.89 -7.97 -18.77
CA LYS A 129 -16.01 -8.16 -17.32
C LYS A 129 -14.92 -7.46 -16.52
N LEU A 130 -13.93 -6.87 -17.19
CA LEU A 130 -12.84 -6.16 -16.55
C LEU A 130 -13.19 -4.71 -16.26
N SER A 131 -13.04 -4.30 -15.01
CA SER A 131 -13.07 -2.91 -14.57
C SER A 131 -11.77 -2.50 -13.91
N LEU A 132 -11.50 -1.20 -13.88
CA LEU A 132 -10.35 -0.58 -13.25
C LEU A 132 -10.80 0.16 -11.99
N LEU A 133 -10.22 -0.20 -10.84
CA LEU A 133 -10.37 0.52 -9.60
C LEU A 133 -9.27 1.57 -9.51
N ILE A 134 -9.64 2.83 -9.40
CA ILE A 134 -8.72 3.96 -9.26
C ILE A 134 -8.84 4.49 -7.85
N VAL A 135 -7.85 4.17 -7.00
CA VAL A 135 -7.78 4.65 -5.63
C VAL A 135 -7.08 6.00 -5.59
N THR A 136 -7.73 6.99 -5.02
CA THR A 136 -7.12 8.29 -4.69
C THR A 136 -6.80 8.26 -3.19
N PRO A 137 -5.51 8.27 -2.80
CA PRO A 137 -5.09 8.32 -1.40
C PRO A 137 -5.57 9.60 -0.72
N LYS A 138 -5.87 9.52 0.58
CA LYS A 138 -6.25 10.66 1.43
C LYS A 138 -5.38 10.78 2.67
N LYS A 139 -5.03 9.63 3.27
CA LYS A 139 -4.12 9.55 4.40
C LYS A 139 -3.24 8.32 4.20
N CYS A 140 -1.93 8.51 4.31
CA CYS A 140 -0.96 7.44 4.16
C CYS A 140 0.02 7.47 5.32
N GLU A 141 0.33 6.30 5.84
CA GLU A 141 1.29 6.09 6.91
C GLU A 141 2.25 4.97 6.49
N TYR A 142 3.51 5.10 6.82
CA TYR A 142 4.49 4.08 6.47
C TYR A 142 5.42 3.77 7.63
N TRP A 143 5.92 2.56 7.63
CA TRP A 143 6.95 2.06 8.55
C TRP A 143 8.01 1.34 7.74
N GLY A 144 9.26 1.51 8.15
CA GLY A 144 10.41 0.90 7.49
C GLY A 144 11.63 0.89 8.37
N THR A 145 12.79 0.75 7.74
CA THR A 145 14.09 0.79 8.41
C THR A 145 14.96 1.87 7.79
N LYS A 146 15.75 2.55 8.61
CA LYS A 146 16.70 3.60 8.17
C LYS A 146 17.83 3.01 7.32
N HIS A 147 18.15 1.74 7.52
CA HIS A 147 19.28 1.07 6.91
C HIS A 147 18.87 -0.24 6.26
N ASN A 148 19.75 -0.77 5.41
CA ASN A 148 19.50 -2.05 4.77
C ASN A 148 19.53 -3.21 5.79
N LYS A 149 18.95 -4.36 5.39
CA LYS A 149 18.77 -5.55 6.23
C LYS A 149 20.05 -6.01 6.93
N MET A 150 21.22 -5.86 6.29
CA MET A 150 22.51 -6.29 6.86
C MET A 150 22.91 -5.41 8.04
N VAL A 151 22.74 -4.09 7.93
CA VAL A 151 22.99 -3.13 9.02
C VAL A 151 22.02 -3.34 10.16
N GLN A 152 20.72 -3.60 9.85
CA GLN A 152 19.72 -3.92 10.86
C GLN A 152 20.10 -5.17 11.66
N LEU A 153 20.52 -6.27 11.00
CA LEU A 153 20.96 -7.49 11.68
C LEU A 153 22.18 -7.26 12.56
N LEU A 154 23.14 -6.46 12.08
CA LEU A 154 24.33 -6.09 12.88
C LEU A 154 23.95 -5.25 14.11
N LYS A 155 23.01 -4.32 14.00
CA LYS A 155 22.50 -3.54 15.12
C LYS A 155 21.76 -4.42 16.14
N ILE A 156 20.93 -5.37 15.69
CA ILE A 156 20.25 -6.33 16.56
C ILE A 156 21.29 -7.18 17.33
N ALA A 157 22.30 -7.72 16.63
CA ALA A 157 23.35 -8.49 17.27
C ALA A 157 24.14 -7.66 18.29
N ALA A 158 24.48 -6.41 17.96
CA ALA A 158 25.14 -5.49 18.88
C ALA A 158 24.27 -5.16 20.09
N SER A 159 22.97 -4.95 19.90
CA SER A 159 22.00 -4.68 20.98
C SER A 159 21.97 -5.80 22.02
N ILE A 160 22.03 -7.06 21.56
CA ILE A 160 22.05 -8.23 22.46
C ILE A 160 23.32 -8.24 23.32
N VAL A 161 24.47 -7.89 22.73
CA VAL A 161 25.76 -7.89 23.44
C VAL A 161 25.89 -6.70 24.40
N ILE A 162 25.41 -5.51 23.99
CA ILE A 162 25.59 -4.27 24.74
C ILE A 162 24.45 -4.05 25.75
N GLY A 163 23.33 -4.76 25.63
CA GLY A 163 22.16 -4.59 26.49
C GLY A 163 21.44 -3.26 26.28
N LYS A 164 21.63 -2.60 25.13
CA LYS A 164 20.91 -1.36 24.72
C LYS A 164 20.17 -1.59 23.42
N THR A 165 18.92 -1.17 23.36
CA THR A 165 18.14 -1.19 22.13
C THR A 165 18.73 -0.20 21.12
N MET A 166 19.15 -0.68 19.96
CA MET A 166 19.56 0.15 18.82
C MET A 166 18.40 0.15 17.81
N ASP A 167 17.49 1.10 18.00
CA ASP A 167 16.33 1.24 17.12
C ASP A 167 16.75 1.73 15.73
N ASP A 168 16.34 1.00 14.70
CA ASP A 168 16.58 1.28 13.29
C ASP A 168 15.28 1.56 12.53
N SER A 169 14.17 1.69 13.26
CA SER A 169 12.86 1.97 12.67
C SER A 169 12.79 3.39 12.14
N ILE A 170 11.95 3.57 11.12
CA ILE A 170 11.50 4.85 10.61
C ILE A 170 10.03 4.74 10.30
N GLU A 171 9.28 5.77 10.63
CA GLU A 171 7.87 5.86 10.32
C GLU A 171 7.50 7.29 9.93
N GLY A 172 6.34 7.47 9.30
CA GLY A 172 5.87 8.81 8.98
C GLY A 172 4.57 8.83 8.20
N GLU A 173 4.07 10.03 8.00
CA GLU A 173 2.93 10.33 7.15
C GLU A 173 3.38 10.78 5.77
N LEU A 174 2.63 10.38 4.75
CA LEU A 174 2.80 10.84 3.37
C LEU A 174 1.64 11.77 3.01
N ASN A 175 1.93 13.04 2.90
CA ASN A 175 0.98 14.11 2.54
C ASN A 175 0.98 14.30 1.02
N ILE A 176 0.05 13.64 0.33
CA ILE A 176 -0.07 13.60 -1.14
C ILE A 176 -1.01 14.68 -1.65
#